data_831670092728d9d2a1d660692db4da92
#
_entry.id   831670092728d9d2a1d660692db4da92
#
_cell.length_a   1.000
_cell.length_b   1.000
_cell.length_c   1.000
_cell.angle_alpha   90.00
_cell.angle_beta   90.00
_cell.angle_gamma   90.00
#
_symmetry.space_group_name_H-M   'P 1'
#
loop_
_entity.id
_entity.type
_entity.pdbx_description
1 polymer ?
#
loop_
_entity_poly.entity_id
_entity_poly.type
_entity_poly.pdbx_seq_one_letter_code
_entity_poly.pdbx_strand_id
1 'polypeptide(L)'
;MRWFRFALLILAVTVIQKGLLARWSSKPDLLIILLVFFAIYYNTSEAIISSFTIGFAADLVGSPMPMGPQMISFGLFGTLLAYLNRVVAMKRLPYQVLAIFLTSVLTGILTHLLAYIVKREPVAANIYAVVFITSLYSGIVGPFLFLPTAWWMRIKVNRFGRR
;
A
#
# COMPACT_ATOMS: atom_id res chain seq x y z
N MET A 1 -5.30 21.70 5.10
CA MET A 1 -5.63 21.40 3.67
C MET A 1 -4.98 20.14 3.11
N ARG A 2 -3.80 19.72 3.54
CA ARG A 2 -3.16 18.46 3.09
C ARG A 2 -3.95 17.22 3.50
N TRP A 3 -4.44 17.15 4.72
CA TRP A 3 -5.21 16.03 5.27
C TRP A 3 -6.55 15.81 4.57
N PHE A 4 -7.22 16.88 4.14
CA PHE A 4 -8.48 16.78 3.39
C PHE A 4 -8.25 16.12 2.01
N ARG A 5 -7.16 16.51 1.30
CA ARG A 5 -6.80 15.89 0.02
C ARG A 5 -6.41 14.42 0.19
N PHE A 6 -5.73 14.09 1.30
CA PHE A 6 -5.39 12.73 1.67
C PHE A 6 -6.63 11.87 1.90
N ALA A 7 -7.58 12.35 2.71
CA ALA A 7 -8.84 11.65 2.96
C ALA A 7 -9.64 11.41 1.68
N LEU A 8 -9.74 12.44 0.83
CA LEU A 8 -10.43 12.34 -0.46
C LEU A 8 -9.73 11.37 -1.41
N LEU A 9 -8.41 11.32 -1.38
CA LEU A 9 -7.61 10.39 -2.18
C LEU A 9 -7.80 8.94 -1.71
N ILE A 10 -7.79 8.68 -0.41
CA ILE A 10 -8.09 7.34 0.15
C ILE A 10 -9.50 6.92 -0.27
N LEU A 11 -10.48 7.79 -0.13
CA LEU A 11 -11.86 7.50 -0.51
C LEU A 11 -11.97 7.18 -2.01
N ALA A 12 -11.35 7.99 -2.87
CA ALA A 12 -11.34 7.75 -4.31
C ALA A 12 -10.68 6.41 -4.67
N VAL A 13 -9.51 6.12 -4.10
CA VAL A 13 -8.78 4.86 -4.32
C VAL A 13 -9.61 3.66 -3.83
N THR A 14 -10.25 3.79 -2.68
CA THR A 14 -11.14 2.76 -2.11
C THR A 14 -12.33 2.46 -3.03
N VAL A 15 -12.98 3.49 -3.54
CA VAL A 15 -14.11 3.36 -4.47
C VAL A 15 -13.66 2.71 -5.79
N ILE A 16 -12.52 3.13 -6.33
CA ILE A 16 -11.95 2.55 -7.55
C ILE A 16 -11.61 1.07 -7.33
N GLN A 17 -11.00 0.73 -6.20
CA GLN A 17 -10.60 -0.64 -5.89
C GLN A 17 -11.80 -1.57 -5.72
N LYS A 18 -12.89 -1.11 -5.09
CA LYS A 18 -14.14 -1.91 -4.97
C LYS A 18 -15.00 -1.91 -6.23
N GLY A 19 -15.07 -0.79 -6.92
CA GLY A 19 -15.98 -0.64 -8.08
C GLY A 19 -15.38 -1.22 -9.37
N LEU A 20 -14.32 -0.58 -9.86
CA LEU A 20 -13.72 -0.92 -11.17
C LEU A 20 -12.89 -2.21 -11.13
N LEU A 21 -12.09 -2.39 -10.08
CA LEU A 21 -11.18 -3.53 -9.98
C LEU A 21 -11.83 -4.78 -9.38
N ALA A 22 -13.06 -4.69 -8.84
CA ALA A 22 -13.75 -5.84 -8.26
C ALA A 22 -13.99 -7.00 -9.26
N ARG A 23 -14.10 -6.66 -10.56
CA ARG A 23 -14.33 -7.64 -11.63
C ARG A 23 -13.06 -8.36 -12.11
N TRP A 24 -11.88 -7.90 -11.74
CA TRP A 24 -10.61 -8.49 -12.18
C TRP A 24 -10.14 -9.53 -11.18
N SER A 25 -9.82 -10.71 -11.68
CA SER A 25 -9.34 -11.83 -10.86
C SER A 25 -7.96 -11.56 -10.21
N SER A 26 -7.11 -10.83 -10.92
CA SER A 26 -5.78 -10.40 -10.42
C SER A 26 -5.68 -8.88 -10.53
N LYS A 27 -5.83 -8.18 -9.42
CA LYS A 27 -5.89 -6.72 -9.35
C LYS A 27 -4.71 -6.15 -8.56
N PRO A 28 -4.12 -5.01 -9.02
CA PRO A 28 -3.13 -4.32 -8.21
C PRO A 28 -3.77 -3.79 -6.92
N ASP A 29 -3.04 -3.86 -5.83
CA ASP A 29 -3.48 -3.26 -4.56
C ASP A 29 -3.11 -1.78 -4.52
N LEU A 30 -4.09 -0.94 -4.86
CA LEU A 30 -3.90 0.51 -4.93
C LEU A 30 -3.61 1.11 -3.55
N LEU A 31 -4.12 0.51 -2.47
CA LEU A 31 -3.90 1.00 -1.11
C LEU A 31 -2.44 0.78 -0.67
N ILE A 32 -1.83 -0.35 -1.04
CA ILE A 32 -0.41 -0.61 -0.80
C ILE A 32 0.47 0.36 -1.61
N ILE A 33 0.12 0.61 -2.87
CA ILE A 33 0.84 1.58 -3.70
C ILE A 33 0.80 2.97 -3.04
N LEU A 34 -0.36 3.36 -2.54
CA LEU A 34 -0.53 4.64 -1.83
C LEU A 34 0.28 4.68 -0.53
N LEU A 35 0.30 3.60 0.24
CA LEU A 35 1.09 3.47 1.46
C LEU A 35 2.59 3.68 1.17
N VAL A 36 3.12 3.00 0.17
CA VAL A 36 4.53 3.12 -0.22
C VAL A 36 4.85 4.54 -0.72
N PHE A 37 3.93 5.17 -1.46
CA PHE A 37 4.08 6.56 -1.88
C PHE A 37 4.24 7.50 -0.68
N PHE A 38 3.37 7.40 0.33
CA PHE A 38 3.46 8.24 1.53
C PHE A 38 4.72 7.93 2.34
N ALA A 39 5.12 6.66 2.46
CA ALA A 39 6.35 6.27 3.15
C ALA A 39 7.62 6.83 2.48
N ILE A 40 7.63 7.00 1.16
CA ILE A 40 8.80 7.52 0.41
C ILE A 40 8.84 9.05 0.35
N TYR A 41 7.69 9.71 0.20
CA TYR A 41 7.65 11.15 -0.13
C TYR A 41 7.29 12.06 1.05
N TYR A 42 6.84 11.50 2.18
CA TYR A 42 6.46 12.26 3.36
C TYR A 42 7.45 12.08 4.52
N ASN A 43 7.30 12.97 5.52
CA ASN A 43 8.07 12.85 6.76
C ASN A 43 7.64 11.58 7.52
N THR A 44 8.55 10.99 8.30
CA THR A 44 8.31 9.73 9.01
C THR A 44 7.03 9.76 9.85
N SER A 45 6.78 10.85 10.59
CA SER A 45 5.55 10.97 11.41
C SER A 45 4.28 10.98 10.56
N GLU A 46 4.27 11.74 9.45
CA GLU A 46 3.14 11.77 8.53
C GLU A 46 2.96 10.42 7.81
N ALA A 47 4.06 9.76 7.47
CA ALA A 47 4.05 8.44 6.85
C ALA A 47 3.47 7.37 7.79
N ILE A 48 3.81 7.40 9.07
CA ILE A 48 3.26 6.49 10.07
C ILE A 48 1.74 6.68 10.19
N ILE A 49 1.29 7.92 10.39
CA ILE A 49 -0.15 8.22 10.53
C ILE A 49 -0.90 7.80 9.27
N SER A 50 -0.36 8.12 8.08
CA SER A 50 -0.98 7.74 6.82
C SER A 50 -1.04 6.23 6.64
N SER A 51 -0.02 5.47 7.06
CA SER A 51 0.02 4.02 6.95
C SER A 51 -1.07 3.34 7.78
N PHE A 52 -1.26 3.79 9.02
CA PHE A 52 -2.35 3.29 9.87
C PHE A 52 -3.72 3.67 9.31
N THR A 53 -3.88 4.89 8.81
CA THR A 53 -5.14 5.35 8.21
C THR A 53 -5.48 4.58 6.93
N ILE A 54 -4.49 4.31 6.07
CA ILE A 54 -4.67 3.50 4.86
C ILE A 54 -5.01 2.05 5.23
N GLY A 55 -4.34 1.48 6.25
CA GLY A 55 -4.64 0.15 6.75
C GLY A 55 -6.06 0.03 7.33
N PHE A 56 -6.50 1.04 8.06
CA PHE A 56 -7.89 1.12 8.53
C PHE A 56 -8.89 1.19 7.37
N ALA A 57 -8.62 2.01 6.36
CA ALA A 57 -9.43 2.06 5.15
C ALA A 57 -9.46 0.72 4.42
N ALA A 58 -8.32 0.00 4.39
CA ALA A 58 -8.23 -1.32 3.79
C ALA A 58 -9.07 -2.37 4.55
N ASP A 59 -9.08 -2.33 5.87
CA ASP A 59 -9.95 -3.18 6.70
C ASP A 59 -11.45 -2.90 6.44
N LEU A 60 -11.84 -1.63 6.27
CA LEU A 60 -13.22 -1.26 5.93
C LEU A 60 -13.65 -1.76 4.55
N VAL A 61 -12.69 -1.83 3.61
CA VAL A 61 -12.93 -2.27 2.23
C VAL A 61 -12.90 -3.79 2.11
N GLY A 62 -12.12 -4.45 2.93
CA GLY A 62 -11.98 -5.90 2.97
C GLY A 62 -13.31 -6.60 3.23
N SER A 63 -13.36 -7.88 2.96
CA SER A 63 -14.49 -8.77 3.21
C SER A 63 -14.79 -8.89 4.74
N PRO A 64 -15.86 -9.55 5.19
CA PRO A 64 -16.34 -9.61 6.58
C PRO A 64 -15.33 -10.25 7.56
N MET A 65 -14.07 -9.91 7.42
CA MET A 65 -13.01 -10.26 8.37
C MET A 65 -13.08 -9.34 9.60
N PRO A 66 -12.63 -9.81 10.77
CA PRO A 66 -12.49 -8.91 11.91
C PRO A 66 -11.61 -7.73 11.52
N MET A 67 -12.03 -6.53 11.87
CA MET A 67 -11.22 -5.32 11.69
C MET A 67 -9.90 -5.46 12.45
N GLY A 68 -8.80 -5.04 11.83
CA GLY A 68 -7.51 -4.95 12.49
C GLY A 68 -6.32 -5.56 11.75
N PRO A 69 -6.42 -6.74 11.11
CA PRO A 69 -5.28 -7.40 10.46
C PRO A 69 -4.59 -6.53 9.40
N GLN A 70 -5.34 -5.83 8.57
CA GLN A 70 -4.76 -4.95 7.55
C GLN A 70 -4.20 -3.67 8.16
N MET A 71 -4.89 -3.10 9.14
CA MET A 71 -4.40 -1.91 9.86
C MET A 71 -3.05 -2.18 10.53
N ILE A 72 -2.90 -3.33 11.20
CA ILE A 72 -1.65 -3.73 11.85
C ILE A 72 -0.55 -3.97 10.80
N SER A 73 -0.85 -4.73 9.75
CA SER A 73 0.12 -5.06 8.70
C SER A 73 0.60 -3.81 7.96
N PHE A 74 -0.31 -2.94 7.55
CA PHE A 74 0.01 -1.69 6.85
C PHE A 74 0.75 -0.71 7.77
N GLY A 75 0.31 -0.58 9.02
CA GLY A 75 0.98 0.25 10.01
C GLY A 75 2.41 -0.18 10.27
N LEU A 76 2.64 -1.49 10.47
CA LEU A 76 3.96 -2.05 10.71
C LEU A 76 4.89 -1.85 9.49
N PHE A 77 4.49 -2.32 8.32
CA PHE A 77 5.35 -2.24 7.14
C PHE A 77 5.49 -0.83 6.58
N GLY A 78 4.46 0.01 6.70
CA GLY A 78 4.57 1.42 6.34
C GLY A 78 5.54 2.18 7.25
N THR A 79 5.52 1.89 8.55
CA THR A 79 6.48 2.44 9.51
C THR A 79 7.90 1.97 9.20
N LEU A 80 8.09 0.67 8.99
CA LEU A 80 9.38 0.10 8.61
C LEU A 80 9.94 0.75 7.34
N LEU A 81 9.09 0.90 6.32
CA LEU A 81 9.48 1.51 5.05
C LEU A 81 9.83 3.00 5.21
N ALA A 82 9.11 3.74 6.05
CA ALA A 82 9.41 5.14 6.35
C ALA A 82 10.77 5.32 7.04
N TYR A 83 11.16 4.38 7.90
CA TYR A 83 12.50 4.36 8.48
C TYR A 83 13.58 3.95 7.47
N LEU A 84 13.32 2.91 6.66
CA LEU A 84 14.24 2.46 5.62
C LEU A 84 14.49 3.56 4.56
N ASN A 85 13.50 4.35 4.23
CA ASN A 85 13.66 5.47 3.30
C ASN A 85 14.65 6.55 3.78
N ARG A 86 14.96 6.61 5.06
CA ARG A 86 16.01 7.51 5.60
C ARG A 86 17.42 7.01 5.28
N VAL A 87 17.59 5.68 5.18
CA VAL A 87 18.88 5.04 4.97
C VAL A 87 19.14 4.79 3.50
N VAL A 88 18.09 4.38 2.77
CA VAL A 88 18.16 4.03 1.35
C VAL A 88 17.43 5.09 0.53
N ALA A 89 18.10 5.60 -0.50
CA ALA A 89 17.52 6.59 -1.42
C ALA A 89 16.43 5.94 -2.33
N MET A 90 15.27 5.64 -1.76
CA MET A 90 14.16 4.93 -2.43
C MET A 90 13.45 5.75 -3.53
N LYS A 91 13.93 6.95 -3.84
CA LYS A 91 13.34 7.82 -4.87
C LYS A 91 13.65 7.38 -6.32
N ARG A 92 14.55 6.41 -6.52
CA ARG A 92 14.84 5.85 -7.85
C ARG A 92 13.80 4.81 -8.23
N LEU A 93 13.39 4.77 -9.50
CA LEU A 93 12.37 3.86 -10.03
C LEU A 93 12.57 2.39 -9.64
N PRO A 94 13.76 1.76 -9.80
CA PRO A 94 13.91 0.35 -9.46
C PRO A 94 13.69 0.06 -7.98
N TYR A 95 14.11 0.97 -7.10
CA TYR A 95 13.87 0.82 -5.66
C TYR A 95 12.39 1.01 -5.28
N GLN A 96 11.64 1.84 -6.01
CA GLN A 96 10.20 1.99 -5.82
C GLN A 96 9.45 0.71 -6.19
N VAL A 97 9.77 0.11 -7.35
CA VAL A 97 9.19 -1.18 -7.77
C VAL A 97 9.47 -2.25 -6.72
N LEU A 98 10.72 -2.36 -6.29
CA LEU A 98 11.13 -3.34 -5.29
C LEU A 98 10.45 -3.09 -3.94
N ALA A 99 10.38 -1.85 -3.49
CA ALA A 99 9.70 -1.48 -2.24
C ALA A 99 8.20 -1.84 -2.28
N ILE A 100 7.51 -1.52 -3.37
CA ILE A 100 6.09 -1.87 -3.54
C ILE A 100 5.90 -3.37 -3.54
N PHE A 101 6.72 -4.11 -4.30
CA PHE A 101 6.64 -5.55 -4.40
C PHE A 101 6.86 -6.22 -3.03
N LEU A 102 7.97 -5.91 -2.36
CA LEU A 102 8.31 -6.48 -1.05
C LEU A 102 7.26 -6.13 0.01
N THR A 103 6.86 -4.86 0.07
CA THR A 103 5.84 -4.41 1.03
C THR A 103 4.51 -5.13 0.77
N SER A 104 4.11 -5.29 -0.48
CA SER A 104 2.87 -5.98 -0.86
C SER A 104 2.90 -7.47 -0.48
N VAL A 105 4.00 -8.17 -0.77
CA VAL A 105 4.16 -9.58 -0.38
C VAL A 105 4.12 -9.74 1.14
N LEU A 106 4.94 -8.96 1.85
CA LEU A 106 5.04 -9.06 3.31
C LEU A 106 3.73 -8.69 4.00
N THR A 107 3.08 -7.61 3.55
CA THR A 107 1.77 -7.20 4.07
C THR A 107 0.72 -8.25 3.80
N GLY A 108 0.68 -8.82 2.60
CA GLY A 108 -0.24 -9.89 2.24
C GLY A 108 -0.06 -11.13 3.13
N ILE A 109 1.17 -11.60 3.31
CA ILE A 109 1.47 -12.75 4.17
C ILE A 109 1.05 -12.46 5.62
N LEU A 110 1.43 -11.30 6.17
CA LEU A 110 1.12 -10.95 7.56
C LEU A 110 -0.38 -10.80 7.78
N THR A 111 -1.10 -10.17 6.86
CA THR A 111 -2.56 -10.02 6.94
C THR A 111 -3.25 -11.37 6.98
N HIS A 112 -2.84 -12.31 6.12
CA HIS A 112 -3.41 -13.66 6.11
C HIS A 112 -3.03 -14.46 7.35
N LEU A 113 -1.80 -14.31 7.85
CA LEU A 113 -1.36 -14.95 9.09
C LEU A 113 -2.19 -14.45 10.29
N LEU A 114 -2.38 -13.14 10.39
CA LEU A 114 -3.21 -12.54 11.44
C LEU A 114 -4.68 -12.99 11.34
N ALA A 115 -5.22 -13.03 10.13
CA ALA A 115 -6.58 -13.51 9.89
C ALA A 115 -6.74 -14.99 10.28
N TYR A 116 -5.75 -15.83 9.99
CA TYR A 116 -5.72 -17.22 10.40
C TYR A 116 -5.71 -17.37 11.94
N ILE A 117 -4.88 -16.58 12.63
CA ILE A 117 -4.82 -16.61 14.10
C ILE A 117 -6.16 -16.22 14.72
N VAL A 118 -6.83 -15.21 14.16
CA VAL A 118 -8.10 -14.67 14.70
C VAL A 118 -9.28 -15.57 14.36
N LYS A 119 -9.39 -16.06 13.12
CA LYS A 119 -10.55 -16.83 12.66
C LYS A 119 -10.38 -18.34 12.74
N ARG A 120 -9.15 -18.85 12.85
CA ARG A 120 -8.82 -20.29 12.75
C ARG A 120 -9.35 -20.97 11.47
N GLU A 121 -9.65 -20.18 10.44
CA GLU A 121 -10.09 -20.73 9.15
C GLU A 121 -8.87 -21.21 8.34
N PRO A 122 -8.96 -22.35 7.64
CA PRO A 122 -7.85 -22.83 6.82
C PRO A 122 -7.56 -21.84 5.69
N VAL A 123 -6.29 -21.53 5.53
CA VAL A 123 -5.80 -20.67 4.44
C VAL A 123 -6.00 -21.42 3.12
N ALA A 124 -6.69 -20.83 2.15
CA ALA A 124 -6.87 -21.45 0.84
C ALA A 124 -5.49 -21.69 0.17
N ALA A 125 -5.29 -22.88 -0.40
CA ALA A 125 -3.99 -23.29 -0.97
C ALA A 125 -3.45 -22.31 -2.02
N ASN A 126 -4.33 -21.60 -2.73
CA ASN A 126 -3.96 -20.68 -3.81
C ASN A 126 -3.65 -19.26 -3.33
N ILE A 127 -3.76 -18.97 -2.03
CA ILE A 127 -3.67 -17.60 -1.51
C ILE A 127 -2.27 -17.00 -1.73
N TYR A 128 -1.23 -17.80 -1.59
CA TYR A 128 0.16 -17.37 -1.80
C TYR A 128 0.43 -16.99 -3.26
N ALA A 129 -0.14 -17.75 -4.21
CA ALA A 129 -0.05 -17.44 -5.64
C ALA A 129 -0.78 -16.11 -5.96
N VAL A 130 -1.96 -15.92 -5.40
CA VAL A 130 -2.74 -14.67 -5.57
C VAL A 130 -1.98 -13.49 -4.98
N VAL A 131 -1.43 -13.59 -3.77
CA VAL A 131 -0.63 -12.54 -3.13
C VAL A 131 0.58 -12.20 -3.99
N PHE A 132 1.30 -13.21 -4.51
CA PHE A 132 2.48 -12.99 -5.34
C PHE A 132 2.14 -12.28 -6.65
N ILE A 133 1.10 -12.73 -7.37
CA ILE A 133 0.65 -12.13 -8.62
C ILE A 133 0.17 -10.69 -8.39
N THR A 134 -0.65 -10.46 -7.35
CA THR A 134 -1.14 -9.12 -6.99
C THR A 134 0.02 -8.18 -6.65
N SER A 135 1.04 -8.68 -5.94
CA SER A 135 2.23 -7.90 -5.59
C SER A 135 3.07 -7.55 -6.81
N LEU A 136 3.19 -8.46 -7.77
CA LEU A 136 3.90 -8.23 -9.02
C LEU A 136 3.20 -7.14 -9.85
N TYR A 137 1.87 -7.23 -10.00
CA TYR A 137 1.08 -6.20 -10.68
C TYR A 137 1.19 -4.85 -9.97
N SER A 138 1.12 -4.82 -8.64
CA SER A 138 1.27 -3.60 -7.85
C SER A 138 2.66 -2.98 -8.02
N GLY A 139 3.70 -3.80 -8.09
CA GLY A 139 5.07 -3.35 -8.32
C GLY A 139 5.26 -2.69 -9.69
N ILE A 140 4.65 -3.26 -10.74
CA ILE A 140 4.75 -2.71 -12.11
C ILE A 140 3.91 -1.43 -12.26
N VAL A 141 2.67 -1.45 -11.78
CA VAL A 141 1.72 -0.34 -11.93
C VAL A 141 2.02 0.82 -10.97
N GLY A 142 2.60 0.52 -9.81
CA GLY A 142 2.80 1.49 -8.73
C GLY A 142 3.57 2.75 -9.12
N PRO A 143 4.76 2.66 -9.76
CA PRO A 143 5.51 3.85 -10.16
C PRO A 143 4.75 4.77 -11.13
N PHE A 144 3.85 4.20 -11.95
CA PHE A 144 3.00 5.00 -12.83
C PHE A 144 1.92 5.75 -12.06
N LEU A 145 1.36 5.12 -11.03
CA LEU A 145 0.36 5.75 -10.16
C LEU A 145 0.95 6.81 -9.22
N PHE A 146 2.26 6.81 -8.99
CA PHE A 146 2.91 7.87 -8.24
C PHE A 146 2.80 9.24 -8.90
N LEU A 147 2.70 9.30 -10.24
CA LEU A 147 2.52 10.57 -10.96
C LEU A 147 1.21 11.29 -10.63
N PRO A 148 0.04 10.67 -10.87
CA PRO A 148 -1.23 11.33 -10.57
C PRO A 148 -1.37 11.62 -9.08
N THR A 149 -0.87 10.72 -8.20
CA THR A 149 -0.88 10.92 -6.76
C THR A 149 -0.05 12.13 -6.34
N ALA A 150 1.17 12.27 -6.87
CA ALA A 150 2.05 13.40 -6.60
C ALA A 150 1.47 14.71 -7.12
N TRP A 151 0.87 14.68 -8.31
CA TRP A 151 0.20 15.84 -8.89
C TRP A 151 -0.98 16.29 -8.02
N TRP A 152 -1.80 15.34 -7.57
CA TRP A 152 -2.91 15.63 -6.66
C TRP A 152 -2.46 16.21 -5.33
N MET A 153 -1.41 15.65 -4.75
CA MET A 153 -0.83 16.11 -3.49
C MET A 153 0.09 17.34 -3.65
N ARG A 154 0.32 17.81 -4.89
CA ARG A 154 1.24 18.91 -5.24
C ARG A 154 2.67 18.71 -4.74
N ILE A 155 3.16 17.48 -4.82
CA ILE A 155 4.53 17.11 -4.46
C ILE A 155 5.40 17.10 -5.72
N LYS A 156 6.58 17.75 -5.65
CA LYS A 156 7.58 17.66 -6.73
C LYS A 156 8.27 16.31 -6.67
N VAL A 157 7.96 15.42 -7.61
CA VAL A 157 8.64 14.14 -7.78
C VAL A 157 9.84 14.35 -8.69
N ASN A 158 11.04 14.48 -8.11
CA ASN A 158 12.28 14.47 -8.87
C ASN A 158 12.60 13.04 -9.30
N ARG A 159 12.22 12.66 -10.54
CA ARG A 159 12.50 11.33 -11.12
C ARG A 159 13.96 11.11 -11.48
N PHE A 160 14.66 12.18 -11.80
CA PHE A 160 16.08 12.16 -12.13
C PHE A 160 16.83 12.91 -11.04
N GLY A 161 17.47 12.17 -10.15
CA GLY A 161 18.42 12.75 -9.22
C GLY A 161 19.60 13.35 -10.00
N ARG A 162 19.46 14.57 -10.48
CA ARG A 162 20.63 15.40 -10.73
C ARG A 162 21.13 15.86 -9.37
N ARG A 163 22.40 15.54 -9.13
CA ARG A 163 23.21 16.01 -8.01
C ARG A 163 23.15 17.52 -7.91
#